data_4c640649c98465e8dbfd96e307254fe7
#
_entry.id   4c640649c98465e8dbfd96e307254fe7
#
_cell.length_a   1.000
_cell.length_b   1.000
_cell.length_c   1.000
_cell.angle_alpha   90.00
_cell.angle_beta   90.00
_cell.angle_gamma   90.00
#
_symmetry.space_group_name_H-M   'P 1'
#
loop_
_entity.id
_entity.type
_entity.pdbx_description
1 polymer ?
#
loop_
_entity_poly.entity_id
_entity_poly.type
_entity_poly.pdbx_seq_one_letter_code
_entity_poly.pdbx_strand_id
1 'polypeptide(L)'
;VAANAKLLTFNPAREISTSTAPGPAANPPPPVLPADLPASRSAISLLGVDYIHLKTADGGDLYLTRFGLPFWKSLLPENWYAREWFEAKRQRLEGTSMVYKVPTRPVNGKVLHLVVKWSRVGEMVPFDTLTVNKFIQAEFNSPFEEFSLLMELRRGEAGPAAIRIRTQLPLAIYVPSERLQLWQTGRSEDKIRAKVTRHPGVEIDILRQYVVLFGWIKGLDAVETAEKFGXEGRAQAEFLARVTSLVTHELWQKGCRVVDMKPAHIILRPQPDKSLLRDHNDQFAYALVDYELLERTPEHEQAVRSVNRQLYLKHMARRFDTDAANPLPAHLRATNVLGVDYIFGRAESTGGLLWVVGKDPDLFNYFLPERWRRTPKKKLSARNQIFHTRTKDNINLVWKVSRMGDSPWLKNPDAHKETARAYGFNSPFEEFAFALEMSRYGVRTVYPRAIYMTGRPRGSARQVSDERRYAALADFRTPDGDPIVRKEYDYITIWGFWNGPDELLAAQDGKYYQAVNVKRAFTNKLISKQTLTELTQMVTRRQAHCGFEDLNLKPDHLLISFDADEQLVLDTMGKPEVRLCNFELIRRRP
;
A
#
# COMPACT_ATOMS: atom_id res chain seq x y z
N VAL A 1 -53.56 -18.28 20.23
CA VAL A 1 -53.05 -19.28 19.28
C VAL A 1 -51.52 -19.21 19.33
N ALA A 2 -50.94 -20.15 20.06
CA ALA A 2 -49.50 -20.23 20.25
C ALA A 2 -48.85 -20.84 19.00
N ALA A 3 -48.26 -20.03 18.17
CA ALA A 3 -47.42 -20.52 17.08
C ALA A 3 -45.94 -20.55 17.55
N ASN A 4 -45.38 -21.73 17.48
CA ASN A 4 -44.03 -22.11 17.88
C ASN A 4 -42.94 -21.10 17.42
N ALA A 5 -42.57 -20.20 18.30
CA ALA A 5 -41.32 -19.49 18.19
C ALA A 5 -40.23 -20.38 18.81
N LYS A 6 -39.61 -21.26 18.02
CA LYS A 6 -38.34 -21.88 18.42
C LYS A 6 -37.31 -20.80 18.41
N LEU A 7 -37.14 -20.16 19.54
CA LEU A 7 -36.08 -19.20 19.83
C LEU A 7 -34.74 -19.89 19.62
N LEU A 8 -33.94 -19.34 18.73
CA LEU A 8 -32.50 -19.63 18.68
C LEU A 8 -31.90 -19.14 20.00
N THR A 9 -31.75 -20.02 20.96
CA THR A 9 -31.03 -19.73 22.20
C THR A 9 -29.54 -19.63 21.87
N PHE A 10 -29.00 -18.44 22.06
CA PHE A 10 -27.56 -18.20 21.99
C PHE A 10 -26.92 -18.95 23.16
N ASN A 11 -26.05 -19.92 22.85
CA ASN A 11 -25.29 -20.64 23.87
C ASN A 11 -23.88 -20.03 23.92
N PRO A 12 -23.54 -19.23 24.96
CA PRO A 12 -22.26 -18.55 25.03
C PRO A 12 -21.07 -19.44 25.43
N ALA A 13 -21.29 -20.73 25.64
CA ALA A 13 -20.26 -21.64 26.12
C ALA A 13 -19.86 -22.68 25.08
N ARG A 14 -19.32 -22.27 23.94
CA ARG A 14 -18.47 -23.17 23.16
C ARG A 14 -17.02 -22.72 23.37
N GLU A 15 -16.32 -23.53 24.15
CA GLU A 15 -14.89 -23.39 24.35
C GLU A 15 -14.15 -23.27 23.02
N ILE A 16 -13.27 -22.30 22.95
CA ILE A 16 -12.38 -22.07 21.82
C ILE A 16 -11.40 -23.25 21.78
N SER A 17 -11.64 -24.18 20.91
CA SER A 17 -10.62 -25.20 20.61
C SER A 17 -9.47 -24.48 19.90
N THR A 18 -8.28 -24.57 20.45
CA THR A 18 -7.06 -24.08 19.81
C THR A 18 -6.77 -24.98 18.59
N SER A 19 -7.38 -24.63 17.48
CA SER A 19 -7.01 -25.24 16.20
C SER A 19 -5.71 -24.60 15.72
N THR A 20 -4.74 -25.42 15.43
CA THR A 20 -3.53 -25.05 14.69
C THR A 20 -3.92 -24.21 13.47
N ALA A 21 -3.30 -23.07 13.35
CA ALA A 21 -3.54 -22.16 12.23
C ALA A 21 -3.36 -22.89 10.90
N PRO A 22 -4.32 -22.80 9.98
CA PRO A 22 -4.10 -23.35 8.64
C PRO A 22 -2.94 -22.62 7.97
N GLY A 23 -2.11 -23.35 7.27
CA GLY A 23 -1.02 -22.78 6.49
C GLY A 23 -1.55 -21.73 5.52
N PRO A 24 -0.68 -20.83 5.03
CA PRO A 24 -1.13 -19.76 4.15
C PRO A 24 -1.90 -20.34 2.96
N ALA A 25 -3.11 -19.86 2.77
CA ALA A 25 -3.93 -20.28 1.63
C ALA A 25 -3.17 -19.90 0.35
N ALA A 26 -3.06 -20.87 -0.57
CA ALA A 26 -2.43 -20.62 -1.85
C ALA A 26 -3.15 -19.47 -2.54
N ASN A 27 -2.39 -18.50 -3.04
CA ASN A 27 -2.96 -17.41 -3.81
C ASN A 27 -3.84 -17.99 -4.93
N PRO A 28 -5.04 -17.47 -5.13
CA PRO A 28 -5.88 -17.94 -6.22
C PRO A 28 -5.11 -17.79 -7.54
N PRO A 29 -5.27 -18.72 -8.48
CA PRO A 29 -4.56 -18.61 -9.76
C PRO A 29 -4.84 -17.28 -10.41
N PRO A 30 -3.87 -16.73 -11.15
CA PRO A 30 -4.06 -15.45 -11.83
C PRO A 30 -5.27 -15.54 -12.77
N PRO A 31 -6.06 -14.47 -12.90
CA PRO A 31 -7.23 -14.51 -13.76
C PRO A 31 -6.81 -14.72 -15.22
N VAL A 32 -7.54 -15.58 -15.90
CA VAL A 32 -7.34 -15.79 -17.34
C VAL A 32 -7.81 -14.53 -18.04
N LEU A 33 -6.89 -13.87 -18.73
CA LEU A 33 -7.21 -12.63 -19.45
C LEU A 33 -8.01 -12.95 -20.71
N PRO A 34 -9.17 -12.30 -20.94
CA PRO A 34 -9.88 -12.45 -22.21
C PRO A 34 -8.96 -12.10 -23.39
N ALA A 35 -9.00 -12.93 -24.43
CA ALA A 35 -8.12 -12.77 -25.59
C ALA A 35 -8.40 -11.46 -26.37
N ASP A 36 -9.59 -10.92 -26.23
CA ASP A 36 -10.06 -9.73 -26.95
C ASP A 36 -9.91 -8.43 -26.14
N LEU A 37 -9.16 -8.46 -25.02
CA LEU A 37 -8.85 -7.24 -24.27
C LEU A 37 -7.99 -6.29 -25.11
N PRO A 38 -8.20 -4.97 -25.03
CA PRO A 38 -7.38 -4.00 -25.77
C PRO A 38 -5.88 -4.15 -25.47
N ALA A 39 -5.05 -3.97 -26.50
CA ALA A 39 -3.60 -4.01 -26.35
C ALA A 39 -3.07 -2.88 -25.46
N SER A 40 -3.79 -1.77 -25.40
CA SER A 40 -3.42 -0.58 -24.61
C SER A 40 -3.69 -0.74 -23.10
N ARG A 41 -4.09 -1.94 -22.65
CA ARG A 41 -4.35 -2.21 -21.23
C ARG A 41 -3.06 -2.17 -20.40
N SER A 42 -3.21 -1.83 -19.12
CA SER A 42 -2.13 -1.97 -18.14
C SER A 42 -2.61 -2.76 -16.92
N ALA A 43 -1.71 -3.55 -16.33
CA ALA A 43 -1.96 -4.22 -15.07
C ALA A 43 -1.48 -3.31 -13.94
N ILE A 44 -2.31 -3.09 -12.93
CA ILE A 44 -1.99 -2.21 -11.81
C ILE A 44 -2.46 -2.90 -10.52
N SER A 45 -1.65 -2.82 -9.47
CA SER A 45 -2.04 -3.32 -8.14
C SER A 45 -2.17 -2.13 -7.18
N LEU A 46 -3.35 -1.95 -6.59
CA LEU A 46 -3.63 -0.87 -5.65
C LEU A 46 -4.24 -1.45 -4.38
N LEU A 47 -3.61 -1.18 -3.24
CA LEU A 47 -4.05 -1.63 -1.92
C LEU A 47 -4.31 -3.16 -1.88
N GLY A 48 -3.44 -3.95 -2.56
CA GLY A 48 -3.55 -5.40 -2.58
C GLY A 48 -4.63 -5.98 -3.49
N VAL A 49 -5.20 -5.15 -4.36
CA VAL A 49 -6.16 -5.59 -5.39
C VAL A 49 -5.53 -5.37 -6.76
N ASP A 50 -5.53 -6.43 -7.56
CA ASP A 50 -5.04 -6.36 -8.94
C ASP A 50 -6.18 -5.92 -9.87
N TYR A 51 -5.88 -4.94 -10.69
CA TYR A 51 -6.80 -4.37 -11.68
C TYR A 51 -6.20 -4.46 -13.07
N ILE A 52 -7.06 -4.67 -14.06
CA ILE A 52 -6.72 -4.34 -15.45
C ILE A 52 -7.29 -2.95 -15.71
N HIS A 53 -6.42 -2.01 -16.00
CA HIS A 53 -6.78 -0.62 -16.29
C HIS A 53 -6.93 -0.43 -17.80
N LEU A 54 -8.04 0.17 -18.21
CA LEU A 54 -8.34 0.52 -19.59
C LEU A 54 -8.67 2.01 -19.70
N LYS A 55 -8.21 2.64 -20.75
CA LYS A 55 -8.76 3.94 -21.17
C LYS A 55 -10.06 3.68 -21.93
N THR A 56 -11.09 4.42 -21.59
CA THR A 56 -12.40 4.30 -22.24
C THR A 56 -12.53 5.27 -23.41
N ALA A 57 -13.49 5.02 -24.31
CA ALA A 57 -13.67 5.83 -25.52
C ALA A 57 -14.00 7.30 -25.21
N ASP A 58 -14.61 7.57 -24.05
CA ASP A 58 -14.91 8.93 -23.59
C ASP A 58 -13.73 9.60 -22.86
N GLY A 59 -12.55 8.97 -22.87
CA GLY A 59 -11.34 9.50 -22.23
C GLY A 59 -11.25 9.23 -20.73
N GLY A 60 -12.17 8.47 -20.17
CA GLY A 60 -12.15 8.08 -18.77
C GLY A 60 -11.21 6.91 -18.48
N ASP A 61 -11.25 6.44 -17.25
CA ASP A 61 -10.44 5.32 -16.77
C ASP A 61 -11.35 4.24 -16.19
N LEU A 62 -11.12 2.98 -16.59
CA LEU A 62 -11.87 1.82 -16.09
C LEU A 62 -10.88 0.84 -15.46
N TYR A 63 -11.06 0.56 -14.17
CA TYR A 63 -10.25 -0.39 -13.41
C TYR A 63 -11.07 -1.65 -13.16
N LEU A 64 -10.75 -2.72 -13.87
CA LEU A 64 -11.48 -3.99 -13.81
C LEU A 64 -10.84 -4.91 -12.79
N THR A 65 -11.64 -5.43 -11.86
CA THR A 65 -11.19 -6.49 -10.96
C THR A 65 -11.23 -7.85 -11.67
N ARG A 66 -10.70 -8.88 -11.00
CA ARG A 66 -10.82 -10.27 -11.50
C ARG A 66 -12.28 -10.71 -11.72
N PHE A 67 -13.22 -10.14 -10.97
CA PHE A 67 -14.66 -10.44 -11.11
C PHE A 67 -15.30 -9.68 -12.29
N GLY A 68 -14.77 -8.50 -12.61
CA GLY A 68 -15.24 -7.71 -13.75
C GLY A 68 -14.65 -8.15 -15.07
N LEU A 69 -13.44 -8.72 -15.07
CA LEU A 69 -12.73 -9.11 -16.28
C LEU A 69 -13.57 -9.95 -17.26
N PRO A 70 -14.32 -11.00 -16.82
CA PRO A 70 -15.13 -11.77 -17.76
C PRO A 70 -16.23 -10.96 -18.44
N PHE A 71 -16.58 -9.80 -17.92
CA PHE A 71 -17.67 -8.94 -18.38
C PHE A 71 -17.17 -7.59 -18.88
N TRP A 72 -15.88 -7.47 -19.19
CA TRP A 72 -15.24 -6.19 -19.46
C TRP A 72 -15.96 -5.33 -20.50
N LYS A 73 -16.48 -5.96 -21.58
CA LYS A 73 -17.24 -5.23 -22.60
C LYS A 73 -18.55 -4.64 -22.04
N SER A 74 -19.25 -5.43 -21.22
CA SER A 74 -20.50 -4.96 -20.60
C SER A 74 -20.25 -3.81 -19.62
N LEU A 75 -19.03 -3.74 -19.03
CA LEU A 75 -18.66 -2.72 -18.05
C LEU A 75 -18.13 -1.42 -18.67
N LEU A 76 -17.92 -1.40 -20.00
CA LEU A 76 -17.57 -0.17 -20.70
C LEU A 76 -18.70 0.85 -20.56
N PRO A 77 -18.40 2.15 -20.32
CA PRO A 77 -19.43 3.14 -19.99
C PRO A 77 -20.51 3.30 -21.07
N GLU A 78 -20.20 3.10 -22.33
CA GLU A 78 -21.20 3.16 -23.39
C GLU A 78 -22.34 2.14 -23.22
N ASN A 79 -22.13 1.08 -22.43
CA ASN A 79 -23.12 0.01 -22.25
C ASN A 79 -24.02 0.19 -21.01
N TRP A 80 -23.70 1.15 -20.13
CA TRP A 80 -24.54 1.36 -18.94
C TRP A 80 -24.61 2.84 -18.53
N TYR A 81 -23.63 3.69 -18.89
CA TYR A 81 -23.51 5.09 -18.47
C TYR A 81 -23.92 6.08 -19.56
N ALA A 82 -24.06 5.64 -20.81
CA ALA A 82 -24.54 6.50 -21.90
C ALA A 82 -25.85 7.18 -21.47
N ARG A 83 -25.91 8.52 -21.58
CA ARG A 83 -26.95 9.36 -20.96
C ARG A 83 -28.36 8.85 -21.21
N GLU A 84 -28.73 8.61 -22.47
CA GLU A 84 -30.07 8.15 -22.84
C GLU A 84 -30.42 6.80 -22.22
N TRP A 85 -29.47 5.86 -22.25
CA TRP A 85 -29.66 4.53 -21.67
C TRP A 85 -29.80 4.62 -20.15
N PHE A 86 -28.86 5.34 -19.51
CA PHE A 86 -28.83 5.47 -18.05
C PHE A 86 -30.12 6.11 -17.52
N GLU A 87 -30.54 7.24 -18.12
CA GLU A 87 -31.76 7.94 -17.70
C GLU A 87 -33.02 7.07 -17.89
N ALA A 88 -33.08 6.28 -18.98
CA ALA A 88 -34.24 5.45 -19.27
C ALA A 88 -34.30 4.15 -18.44
N LYS A 89 -33.15 3.62 -17.99
CA LYS A 89 -33.09 2.26 -17.41
C LYS A 89 -32.68 2.22 -15.95
N ARG A 90 -32.20 3.31 -15.39
CA ARG A 90 -31.80 3.33 -13.97
C ARG A 90 -33.00 3.24 -13.06
N GLN A 91 -32.85 2.47 -12.01
CA GLN A 91 -33.80 2.40 -10.89
C GLN A 91 -33.05 2.88 -9.63
N ARG A 92 -33.48 3.97 -9.05
CA ARG A 92 -32.87 4.49 -7.83
C ARG A 92 -33.14 3.50 -6.68
N LEU A 93 -32.10 3.19 -5.92
CA LEU A 93 -32.24 2.40 -4.70
C LEU A 93 -32.37 3.35 -3.51
N GLU A 94 -33.12 2.95 -2.51
CA GLU A 94 -33.32 3.78 -1.32
C GLU A 94 -32.02 3.90 -0.53
N GLY A 95 -31.79 5.07 0.05
CA GLY A 95 -30.59 5.37 0.83
C GLY A 95 -30.17 6.82 0.72
N THR A 96 -29.17 7.18 1.53
CA THR A 96 -28.61 8.55 1.56
C THR A 96 -27.65 8.82 0.40
N SER A 97 -27.05 7.77 -0.16
CA SER A 97 -26.10 7.87 -1.27
C SER A 97 -26.81 7.75 -2.61
N MET A 98 -26.19 8.28 -3.67
CA MET A 98 -26.69 8.10 -5.04
C MET A 98 -26.31 6.70 -5.52
N VAL A 99 -27.26 5.76 -5.39
CA VAL A 99 -27.09 4.38 -5.78
C VAL A 99 -28.21 3.98 -6.73
N TYR A 100 -27.84 3.34 -7.83
CA TYR A 100 -28.81 2.92 -8.85
C TYR A 100 -28.58 1.45 -9.24
N LYS A 101 -29.67 0.76 -9.50
CA LYS A 101 -29.66 -0.51 -10.24
C LYS A 101 -29.78 -0.18 -11.71
N VAL A 102 -28.84 -0.66 -12.53
CA VAL A 102 -28.80 -0.35 -13.97
C VAL A 102 -28.52 -1.64 -14.76
N PRO A 103 -29.41 -2.04 -15.69
CA PRO A 103 -29.04 -3.13 -16.62
C PRO A 103 -28.09 -2.60 -17.68
N THR A 104 -27.12 -3.40 -18.09
CA THR A 104 -26.29 -3.05 -19.24
C THR A 104 -27.07 -3.26 -20.54
N ARG A 105 -26.60 -2.67 -21.63
CA ARG A 105 -27.00 -3.09 -22.98
C ARG A 105 -26.57 -4.56 -23.15
N PRO A 106 -27.31 -5.33 -23.96
CA PRO A 106 -26.93 -6.70 -24.23
C PRO A 106 -25.56 -6.78 -24.92
N VAL A 107 -24.64 -7.55 -24.36
CA VAL A 107 -23.35 -7.87 -24.98
C VAL A 107 -23.31 -9.37 -25.17
N ASN A 108 -23.15 -9.84 -26.38
CA ASN A 108 -23.25 -11.26 -26.74
C ASN A 108 -24.54 -11.91 -26.20
N GLY A 109 -25.65 -11.19 -26.27
CA GLY A 109 -26.97 -11.66 -25.83
C GLY A 109 -27.17 -11.65 -24.32
N LYS A 110 -26.19 -11.24 -23.54
CA LYS A 110 -26.26 -11.22 -22.05
C LYS A 110 -26.40 -9.80 -21.53
N VAL A 111 -27.26 -9.63 -20.53
CA VAL A 111 -27.47 -8.38 -19.80
C VAL A 111 -26.96 -8.58 -18.36
N LEU A 112 -26.09 -7.68 -17.89
CA LEU A 112 -25.72 -7.62 -16.48
C LEU A 112 -26.63 -6.62 -15.76
N HIS A 113 -26.95 -6.94 -14.53
CA HIS A 113 -27.59 -5.97 -13.63
C HIS A 113 -26.53 -5.44 -12.68
N LEU A 114 -26.23 -4.16 -12.77
CA LEU A 114 -25.21 -3.48 -11.99
C LEU A 114 -25.84 -2.71 -10.84
N VAL A 115 -25.10 -2.62 -9.73
CA VAL A 115 -25.29 -1.57 -8.74
C VAL A 115 -24.23 -0.52 -9.04
N VAL A 116 -24.67 0.69 -9.33
CA VAL A 116 -23.84 1.83 -9.71
C VAL A 116 -23.89 2.84 -8.57
N LYS A 117 -22.76 3.14 -7.97
CA LYS A 117 -22.66 4.00 -6.80
C LYS A 117 -21.56 5.03 -6.99
N TRP A 118 -21.86 6.30 -6.71
CA TRP A 118 -20.84 7.37 -6.71
C TRP A 118 -20.11 7.38 -5.37
N SER A 119 -18.80 7.36 -5.43
CA SER A 119 -17.96 7.40 -4.23
C SER A 119 -18.06 8.77 -3.55
N ARG A 120 -18.22 8.75 -2.25
CA ARG A 120 -18.30 9.93 -1.39
C ARG A 120 -16.97 10.28 -0.73
N VAL A 121 -15.86 9.73 -1.24
CA VAL A 121 -14.53 9.99 -0.68
C VAL A 121 -14.28 11.51 -0.53
N GLY A 122 -13.85 11.92 0.64
CA GLY A 122 -13.56 13.33 0.93
C GLY A 122 -14.77 14.17 1.38
N GLU A 123 -15.99 13.60 1.34
CA GLU A 123 -17.18 14.28 1.86
C GLU A 123 -17.27 14.14 3.39
N MET A 124 -18.11 14.96 3.99
CA MET A 124 -18.45 14.84 5.42
C MET A 124 -19.39 13.65 5.64
N VAL A 125 -19.03 12.79 6.56
CA VAL A 125 -19.94 11.71 6.97
C VAL A 125 -21.06 12.33 7.81
N PRO A 126 -22.33 12.18 7.39
CA PRO A 126 -23.46 12.69 8.17
C PRO A 126 -23.72 11.74 9.34
N PHE A 127 -23.55 12.24 10.55
CA PHE A 127 -23.85 11.49 11.76
C PHE A 127 -25.15 12.00 12.39
N ASP A 128 -25.95 11.07 12.85
CA ASP A 128 -26.99 11.43 13.81
C ASP A 128 -26.33 11.66 15.19
N THR A 129 -27.07 12.26 16.10
CA THR A 129 -26.56 12.69 17.41
C THR A 129 -26.04 11.54 18.27
N LEU A 130 -26.48 10.31 18.03
CA LEU A 130 -26.07 9.15 18.83
C LEU A 130 -24.74 8.55 18.34
N THR A 131 -24.44 8.73 17.06
CA THR A 131 -23.26 8.15 16.43
C THR A 131 -22.02 9.05 16.55
N VAL A 132 -22.22 10.37 16.59
CA VAL A 132 -21.13 11.37 16.60
C VAL A 132 -20.11 11.12 17.72
N ASN A 133 -20.56 10.78 18.92
CA ASN A 133 -19.67 10.59 20.07
C ASN A 133 -18.79 9.34 19.97
N LYS A 134 -19.17 8.36 19.15
CA LYS A 134 -18.41 7.11 18.99
C LYS A 134 -17.45 7.12 17.81
N PHE A 135 -17.73 7.92 16.78
CA PHE A 135 -17.04 7.80 15.49
C PHE A 135 -16.69 9.16 14.87
N ILE A 136 -16.23 10.09 15.69
CA ILE A 136 -15.88 11.47 15.27
C ILE A 136 -14.87 11.48 14.09
N GLN A 137 -14.05 10.43 13.95
CA GLN A 137 -13.03 10.37 12.92
C GLN A 137 -13.43 9.50 11.72
N ALA A 138 -14.69 9.08 11.62
CA ALA A 138 -15.13 8.26 10.48
C ALA A 138 -14.99 9.04 9.16
N GLU A 139 -14.50 8.37 8.15
CA GLU A 139 -14.32 8.93 6.80
C GLU A 139 -14.77 7.91 5.76
N PHE A 140 -15.41 8.39 4.72
CA PHE A 140 -15.76 7.53 3.59
C PHE A 140 -14.52 6.94 2.95
N ASN A 141 -14.57 5.65 2.68
CA ASN A 141 -13.52 4.95 1.93
C ASN A 141 -13.39 5.54 0.52
N SER A 142 -12.18 5.58 0.00
CA SER A 142 -11.98 5.75 -1.44
C SER A 142 -12.47 4.47 -2.15
N PRO A 143 -12.78 4.52 -3.45
CA PRO A 143 -13.21 3.32 -4.17
C PRO A 143 -12.21 2.17 -4.08
N PHE A 144 -10.92 2.50 -4.08
CA PHE A 144 -9.85 1.50 -4.02
C PHE A 144 -9.74 0.89 -2.61
N GLU A 145 -9.96 1.69 -1.55
CA GLU A 145 -10.05 1.16 -0.17
C GLU A 145 -11.27 0.26 -0.01
N GLU A 146 -12.42 0.73 -0.50
CA GLU A 146 -13.68 -0.02 -0.44
C GLU A 146 -13.51 -1.40 -1.07
N PHE A 147 -12.93 -1.46 -2.29
CA PHE A 147 -12.67 -2.72 -2.98
C PHE A 147 -11.60 -3.57 -2.26
N SER A 148 -10.57 -2.94 -1.71
CA SER A 148 -9.52 -3.66 -0.96
C SER A 148 -10.08 -4.39 0.27
N LEU A 149 -10.84 -3.67 1.08
CA LEU A 149 -11.47 -4.22 2.28
C LEU A 149 -12.49 -5.31 1.92
N LEU A 150 -13.26 -5.06 0.86
CA LEU A 150 -14.25 -6.01 0.39
C LEU A 150 -13.59 -7.31 -0.13
N MET A 151 -12.51 -7.21 -0.87
CA MET A 151 -11.74 -8.38 -1.34
C MET A 151 -11.17 -9.17 -0.16
N GLU A 152 -10.69 -8.48 0.86
CA GLU A 152 -10.18 -9.11 2.07
C GLU A 152 -11.29 -9.87 2.80
N LEU A 153 -12.44 -9.23 2.98
CA LEU A 153 -13.61 -9.85 3.62
C LEU A 153 -14.09 -11.08 2.83
N ARG A 154 -14.08 -10.99 1.50
CA ARG A 154 -14.46 -12.13 0.62
C ARG A 154 -13.47 -13.28 0.68
N ARG A 155 -12.17 -13.02 0.84
CA ARG A 155 -11.19 -14.09 1.06
C ARG A 155 -11.48 -14.85 2.36
N GLY A 156 -11.98 -14.15 3.37
CA GLY A 156 -12.44 -14.76 4.60
C GLY A 156 -11.35 -15.39 5.46
N GLU A 157 -10.10 -14.97 5.28
CA GLU A 157 -8.94 -15.54 5.97
C GLU A 157 -8.91 -15.20 7.47
N ALA A 158 -9.45 -14.04 7.84
CA ALA A 158 -9.50 -13.62 9.24
C ALA A 158 -10.66 -14.33 9.96
N GLY A 159 -10.43 -14.69 11.22
CA GLY A 159 -11.45 -15.26 12.11
C GLY A 159 -11.93 -16.66 11.74
N PRO A 160 -13.05 -17.11 12.34
CA PRO A 160 -13.53 -18.49 12.17
C PRO A 160 -13.90 -18.81 10.72
N ALA A 161 -13.42 -19.96 10.22
CA ALA A 161 -13.67 -20.41 8.85
C ALA A 161 -15.16 -20.71 8.57
N ALA A 162 -15.92 -21.04 9.61
CA ALA A 162 -17.35 -21.33 9.50
C ALA A 162 -18.18 -20.09 9.15
N ILE A 163 -17.66 -18.88 9.47
CA ILE A 163 -18.36 -17.62 9.18
C ILE A 163 -17.96 -17.14 7.80
N ARG A 164 -18.95 -16.95 6.93
CA ARG A 164 -18.74 -16.44 5.57
C ARG A 164 -19.68 -15.27 5.31
N ILE A 165 -19.09 -14.07 5.25
CA ILE A 165 -19.85 -12.86 4.91
C ILE A 165 -20.00 -12.81 3.39
N ARG A 166 -21.23 -12.94 2.91
CA ARG A 166 -21.54 -12.78 1.49
C ARG A 166 -21.63 -11.29 1.18
N THR A 167 -21.08 -10.92 0.04
CA THR A 167 -21.03 -9.50 -0.39
C THR A 167 -21.35 -9.43 -1.88
N GLN A 168 -21.63 -8.22 -2.35
CA GLN A 168 -21.71 -7.96 -3.78
C GLN A 168 -20.34 -8.26 -4.43
N LEU A 169 -20.37 -8.63 -5.70
CA LEU A 169 -19.14 -8.79 -6.48
C LEU A 169 -18.63 -7.40 -6.86
N PRO A 170 -17.42 -7.00 -6.42
CA PRO A 170 -16.82 -5.74 -6.88
C PRO A 170 -16.30 -5.94 -8.30
N LEU A 171 -16.94 -5.32 -9.28
CA LEU A 171 -16.66 -5.57 -10.70
C LEU A 171 -15.63 -4.59 -11.25
N ALA A 172 -15.86 -3.29 -11.06
CA ALA A 172 -14.99 -2.26 -11.64
C ALA A 172 -15.13 -0.93 -10.92
N ILE A 173 -14.12 -0.07 -11.12
CA ILE A 173 -14.18 1.35 -10.75
C ILE A 173 -14.05 2.13 -12.05
N TYR A 174 -15.01 3.03 -12.33
CA TYR A 174 -14.99 3.90 -13.49
C TYR A 174 -14.78 5.34 -13.05
N VAL A 175 -13.86 6.02 -13.73
CA VAL A 175 -13.51 7.42 -13.44
C VAL A 175 -13.74 8.22 -14.72
N PRO A 176 -14.89 8.93 -14.84
CA PRO A 176 -15.15 9.75 -16.04
C PRO A 176 -14.04 10.76 -16.29
N SER A 177 -13.82 11.12 -17.56
CA SER A 177 -12.80 12.11 -17.94
C SER A 177 -13.15 13.52 -17.44
N GLU A 178 -14.43 13.80 -17.24
CA GLU A 178 -14.91 15.12 -16.85
C GLU A 178 -14.31 15.55 -15.52
N ARG A 179 -13.84 16.81 -15.46
CA ARG A 179 -13.36 17.45 -14.25
C ARG A 179 -14.41 18.45 -13.78
N LEU A 180 -14.82 18.30 -12.53
CA LEU A 180 -15.80 19.18 -11.89
C LEU A 180 -15.08 20.35 -11.22
N GLN A 181 -15.83 21.39 -10.92
CA GLN A 181 -15.36 22.44 -10.01
C GLN A 181 -15.38 21.91 -8.57
N LEU A 182 -14.47 22.39 -7.71
CA LEU A 182 -14.36 21.88 -6.35
C LEU A 182 -15.70 21.94 -5.59
N TRP A 183 -16.46 23.05 -5.76
CA TRP A 183 -17.73 23.22 -5.07
C TRP A 183 -18.81 22.21 -5.53
N GLN A 184 -18.63 21.65 -6.72
CA GLN A 184 -19.56 20.62 -7.23
C GLN A 184 -19.29 19.24 -6.67
N THR A 185 -18.09 19.00 -6.11
CA THR A 185 -17.68 17.67 -5.65
C THR A 185 -18.19 17.35 -4.25
N GLY A 186 -18.53 18.37 -3.44
CA GLY A 186 -18.87 18.16 -2.04
C GLY A 186 -17.69 17.74 -1.15
N ARG A 187 -16.48 17.73 -1.69
CA ARG A 187 -15.26 17.22 -1.02
C ARG A 187 -14.48 18.31 -0.33
N SER A 188 -13.82 17.94 0.77
CA SER A 188 -12.87 18.79 1.50
C SER A 188 -11.44 18.43 1.06
N GLU A 189 -10.64 19.44 0.71
CA GLU A 189 -9.21 19.25 0.38
C GLU A 189 -8.45 18.61 1.55
N ASP A 190 -8.74 19.05 2.78
CA ASP A 190 -8.06 18.52 3.96
C ASP A 190 -8.39 17.05 4.18
N LYS A 191 -9.64 16.64 3.94
CA LYS A 191 -10.04 15.23 4.05
C LYS A 191 -9.36 14.38 2.97
N ILE A 192 -9.31 14.87 1.73
CA ILE A 192 -8.59 14.17 0.65
C ILE A 192 -7.10 14.07 1.00
N ARG A 193 -6.49 15.15 1.48
CA ARG A 193 -5.09 15.14 1.89
C ARG A 193 -4.83 14.14 3.02
N ALA A 194 -5.68 14.12 4.04
CA ALA A 194 -5.58 13.17 5.15
C ALA A 194 -5.74 11.73 4.66
N LYS A 195 -6.68 11.49 3.75
CA LYS A 195 -6.93 10.17 3.16
C LYS A 195 -5.71 9.68 2.37
N VAL A 196 -5.16 10.54 1.52
CA VAL A 196 -3.96 10.22 0.71
C VAL A 196 -2.74 9.98 1.62
N THR A 197 -2.63 10.72 2.73
CA THR A 197 -1.56 10.52 3.71
C THR A 197 -1.68 9.15 4.41
N ARG A 198 -2.90 8.77 4.78
CA ARG A 198 -3.16 7.47 5.42
C ARG A 198 -2.99 6.29 4.47
N HIS A 199 -3.33 6.48 3.21
CA HIS A 199 -3.30 5.44 2.19
C HIS A 199 -2.42 5.89 1.01
N PRO A 200 -1.10 5.94 1.23
CA PRO A 200 -0.18 6.32 0.15
C PRO A 200 -0.25 5.27 -0.96
N GLY A 201 -0.69 5.68 -2.12
CA GLY A 201 -0.82 4.79 -3.26
C GLY A 201 -2.09 4.97 -4.04
N VAL A 202 -3.03 5.64 -3.44
CA VAL A 202 -4.24 6.01 -4.18
C VAL A 202 -4.21 7.51 -4.37
N GLU A 203 -3.78 7.96 -5.53
CA GLU A 203 -3.92 9.37 -5.90
C GLU A 203 -5.38 9.60 -6.23
N ILE A 204 -6.09 10.28 -5.35
CA ILE A 204 -7.47 10.68 -5.60
C ILE A 204 -7.43 12.10 -6.19
N ASP A 205 -7.87 12.21 -7.44
CA ASP A 205 -8.08 13.52 -8.06
C ASP A 205 -9.38 14.09 -7.48
N ILE A 206 -9.26 15.13 -6.67
CA ILE A 206 -10.38 15.76 -5.97
C ILE A 206 -11.47 16.27 -6.95
N LEU A 207 -11.09 16.58 -8.19
CA LEU A 207 -12.01 17.14 -9.18
C LEU A 207 -12.66 16.08 -10.09
N ARG A 208 -12.32 14.80 -9.96
CA ARG A 208 -12.92 13.75 -10.79
C ARG A 208 -13.89 12.90 -9.95
N GLN A 209 -14.96 12.48 -10.59
CA GLN A 209 -15.90 11.53 -9.99
C GLN A 209 -15.34 10.11 -10.02
N TYR A 210 -15.73 9.32 -9.07
CA TYR A 210 -15.38 7.91 -8.97
C TYR A 210 -16.68 7.12 -8.83
N VAL A 211 -16.91 6.19 -9.75
CA VAL A 211 -18.12 5.36 -9.78
C VAL A 211 -17.72 3.92 -9.53
N VAL A 212 -18.26 3.31 -8.48
CA VAL A 212 -18.03 1.90 -8.16
C VAL A 212 -19.17 1.06 -8.74
N LEU A 213 -18.79 -0.06 -9.36
CA LEU A 213 -19.71 -0.97 -10.04
C LEU A 213 -19.69 -2.31 -9.33
N PHE A 214 -20.86 -2.70 -8.82
CA PHE A 214 -21.04 -4.01 -8.19
C PHE A 214 -22.06 -4.84 -8.96
N GLY A 215 -21.97 -6.16 -8.82
CA GLY A 215 -23.00 -7.08 -9.31
C GLY A 215 -24.25 -7.00 -8.44
N TRP A 216 -25.41 -7.08 -9.06
CA TRP A 216 -26.71 -7.09 -8.37
C TRP A 216 -26.89 -8.39 -7.55
N ILE A 217 -27.37 -8.27 -6.32
CA ILE A 217 -27.76 -9.39 -5.47
C ILE A 217 -29.29 -9.44 -5.40
N LYS A 218 -29.86 -10.62 -5.63
CA LYS A 218 -31.30 -10.85 -5.49
C LYS A 218 -31.65 -11.01 -4.01
N GLY A 219 -32.70 -10.33 -3.58
CA GLY A 219 -33.18 -10.37 -2.20
C GLY A 219 -33.95 -9.11 -1.87
N LEU A 220 -34.35 -9.01 -0.62
CA LEU A 220 -34.95 -7.81 -0.02
C LEU A 220 -34.03 -7.39 1.13
N ASP A 221 -33.97 -6.12 1.42
CA ASP A 221 -33.24 -5.73 2.62
C ASP A 221 -34.02 -6.16 3.87
N ALA A 222 -33.38 -6.02 5.04
CA ALA A 222 -34.00 -6.51 6.28
C ALA A 222 -35.27 -5.74 6.63
N VAL A 223 -35.36 -4.44 6.26
CA VAL A 223 -36.56 -3.63 6.51
C VAL A 223 -37.72 -4.12 5.63
N GLU A 224 -37.49 -4.22 4.31
CA GLU A 224 -38.43 -4.77 3.34
C GLU A 224 -38.86 -6.19 3.73
N THR A 225 -37.92 -7.00 4.24
CA THR A 225 -38.20 -8.37 4.67
C THR A 225 -39.13 -8.38 5.90
N ALA A 226 -38.88 -7.48 6.86
CA ALA A 226 -39.73 -7.36 8.04
C ALA A 226 -41.16 -6.96 7.64
N GLU A 227 -41.30 -6.01 6.74
CA GLU A 227 -42.59 -5.58 6.19
C GLU A 227 -43.30 -6.74 5.47
N LYS A 228 -42.60 -7.46 4.64
CA LYS A 228 -43.14 -8.64 3.94
C LYS A 228 -43.63 -9.72 4.90
N PHE A 229 -42.95 -9.89 6.03
CA PHE A 229 -43.39 -10.82 7.08
C PHE A 229 -44.49 -10.29 7.95
N GLY A 230 -44.81 -9.01 7.89
CA GLY A 230 -45.83 -8.33 8.70
C GLY A 230 -45.37 -7.95 10.11
N UNK A 231 -44.02 -7.75 10.43
CA UNK A 231 -43.62 -7.36 11.40
C UNK A 231 -43.88 -6.10 11.58
N GLU A 232 -44.57 -5.59 12.50
CA GLU A 232 -44.90 -4.22 12.86
C GLU A 232 -44.51 -3.90 14.31
N GLY A 233 -44.29 -2.64 14.57
CA GLY A 233 -44.04 -2.14 15.91
C GLY A 233 -42.87 -2.89 16.60
N ARG A 234 -43.14 -3.45 17.78
CA ARG A 234 -42.15 -4.14 18.59
C ARG A 234 -41.55 -5.38 17.87
N ALA A 235 -42.40 -6.14 17.18
CA ALA A 235 -41.96 -7.33 16.48
C ALA A 235 -40.99 -7.00 15.33
N GLN A 236 -41.26 -5.91 14.61
CA GLN A 236 -40.36 -5.40 13.58
C GLN A 236 -39.01 -4.98 14.20
N ALA A 237 -39.06 -4.18 15.26
CA ALA A 237 -37.86 -3.70 15.95
C ALA A 237 -36.98 -4.86 16.46
N GLU A 238 -37.62 -5.88 17.06
CA GLU A 238 -36.92 -7.07 17.55
C GLU A 238 -36.26 -7.88 16.40
N PHE A 239 -36.97 -8.05 15.29
CA PHE A 239 -36.46 -8.71 14.10
C PHE A 239 -35.21 -7.98 13.55
N LEU A 240 -35.34 -6.67 13.34
CA LEU A 240 -34.26 -5.83 12.79
C LEU A 240 -33.05 -5.82 13.73
N ALA A 241 -33.26 -5.67 15.03
CA ALA A 241 -32.19 -5.68 16.03
C ALA A 241 -31.45 -7.02 16.03
N ARG A 242 -32.18 -8.14 15.97
CA ARG A 242 -31.58 -9.48 15.96
C ARG A 242 -30.74 -9.71 14.72
N VAL A 243 -31.26 -9.37 13.53
CA VAL A 243 -30.54 -9.54 12.26
C VAL A 243 -29.27 -8.66 12.26
N THR A 244 -29.40 -7.38 12.67
CA THR A 244 -28.28 -6.45 12.68
C THR A 244 -27.19 -6.89 13.68
N SER A 245 -27.59 -7.28 14.89
CA SER A 245 -26.65 -7.78 15.90
C SER A 245 -25.86 -9.00 15.43
N LEU A 246 -26.54 -9.95 14.79
CA LEU A 246 -25.87 -11.14 14.27
C LEU A 246 -24.82 -10.75 13.23
N VAL A 247 -25.18 -9.94 12.25
CA VAL A 247 -24.28 -9.54 11.16
C VAL A 247 -23.11 -8.71 11.72
N THR A 248 -23.39 -7.80 12.64
CA THR A 248 -22.34 -6.99 13.30
C THR A 248 -21.35 -7.89 14.05
N HIS A 249 -21.88 -8.87 14.80
CA HIS A 249 -21.05 -9.82 15.54
C HIS A 249 -20.18 -10.67 14.61
N GLU A 250 -20.76 -11.21 13.53
CA GLU A 250 -19.99 -12.00 12.56
C GLU A 250 -18.93 -11.17 11.83
N LEU A 251 -19.24 -9.92 11.47
CA LEU A 251 -18.26 -8.99 10.90
C LEU A 251 -17.10 -8.77 11.88
N TRP A 252 -17.42 -8.53 13.16
CA TRP A 252 -16.39 -8.32 14.18
C TRP A 252 -15.48 -9.56 14.30
N GLN A 253 -16.07 -10.75 14.31
CA GLN A 253 -15.30 -12.00 14.34
C GLN A 253 -14.41 -12.16 13.09
N LYS A 254 -14.82 -11.58 11.96
CA LYS A 254 -14.00 -11.53 10.73
C LYS A 254 -13.04 -10.33 10.69
N GLY A 255 -12.87 -9.65 11.82
CA GLY A 255 -11.93 -8.54 11.94
C GLY A 255 -12.39 -7.25 11.26
N CYS A 256 -13.67 -7.11 10.98
CA CYS A 256 -14.23 -5.95 10.27
C CYS A 256 -15.40 -5.35 11.03
N ARG A 257 -15.73 -4.10 10.69
CA ARG A 257 -16.96 -3.45 11.16
C ARG A 257 -17.42 -2.44 10.11
N VAL A 258 -18.71 -2.16 10.08
CA VAL A 258 -19.30 -1.05 9.31
C VAL A 258 -19.72 0.01 10.32
N VAL A 259 -19.20 1.23 10.19
CA VAL A 259 -19.36 2.29 11.19
C VAL A 259 -20.83 2.68 11.38
N ASP A 260 -21.59 2.76 10.28
CA ASP A 260 -23.02 3.11 10.33
C ASP A 260 -23.92 1.92 9.94
N MET A 261 -23.65 0.75 10.48
CA MET A 261 -24.42 -0.46 10.16
C MET A 261 -25.93 -0.23 10.36
N LYS A 262 -26.69 -0.49 9.30
CA LYS A 262 -28.14 -0.34 9.28
C LYS A 262 -28.82 -1.61 8.78
N PRO A 263 -30.06 -1.90 9.21
CA PRO A 263 -30.80 -3.06 8.68
C PRO A 263 -30.92 -3.05 7.15
N ALA A 264 -31.03 -1.88 6.53
CA ALA A 264 -31.12 -1.75 5.07
C ALA A 264 -29.83 -2.18 4.34
N HIS A 265 -28.69 -2.32 5.06
CA HIS A 265 -27.44 -2.81 4.47
C HIS A 265 -27.37 -4.35 4.43
N ILE A 266 -28.41 -5.05 4.93
CA ILE A 266 -28.44 -6.53 5.04
C ILE A 266 -29.51 -7.06 4.10
N ILE A 267 -29.09 -7.77 3.05
CA ILE A 267 -30.01 -8.38 2.07
C ILE A 267 -30.32 -9.80 2.50
N LEU A 268 -31.60 -10.11 2.56
CA LEU A 268 -32.14 -11.41 2.98
C LEU A 268 -32.94 -12.05 1.82
N ARG A 269 -33.21 -13.33 1.93
CA ARG A 269 -34.05 -14.05 0.97
C ARG A 269 -35.25 -14.68 1.70
N PRO A 270 -36.37 -13.91 1.82
CA PRO A 270 -37.58 -14.46 2.41
C PRO A 270 -38.21 -15.51 1.51
N GLN A 271 -38.61 -16.64 2.11
CA GLN A 271 -39.31 -17.74 1.46
C GLN A 271 -40.83 -17.53 1.53
N PRO A 272 -41.63 -18.24 0.71
CA PRO A 272 -43.08 -18.10 0.74
C PRO A 272 -43.74 -18.46 2.09
N ASP A 273 -43.09 -19.32 2.85
CA ASP A 273 -43.56 -19.75 4.19
C ASP A 273 -43.20 -18.79 5.32
N LYS A 274 -42.72 -17.59 4.95
CA LYS A 274 -42.20 -16.55 5.88
C LYS A 274 -40.96 -16.97 6.67
N SER A 275 -40.25 -18.02 6.20
CA SER A 275 -38.92 -18.33 6.71
C SER A 275 -37.86 -17.57 5.90
N LEU A 276 -36.61 -17.52 6.40
CA LEU A 276 -35.46 -17.01 5.65
C LEU A 276 -34.69 -18.19 5.03
N LEU A 277 -34.18 -17.97 3.82
CA LEU A 277 -33.28 -18.94 3.18
C LEU A 277 -32.11 -19.23 4.11
N ARG A 278 -31.77 -20.49 4.29
CA ARG A 278 -30.65 -20.92 5.12
C ARG A 278 -29.50 -21.42 4.26
N ASP A 279 -28.31 -21.34 4.80
CA ASP A 279 -27.12 -21.89 4.16
C ASP A 279 -26.92 -23.37 4.60
N HIS A 280 -25.81 -23.96 4.15
CA HIS A 280 -25.50 -25.38 4.45
C HIS A 280 -25.19 -25.63 5.94
N ASN A 281 -24.97 -24.61 6.74
CA ASN A 281 -24.76 -24.69 8.19
C ASN A 281 -26.04 -24.40 8.99
N ASP A 282 -27.17 -24.36 8.31
CA ASP A 282 -28.50 -24.05 8.88
C ASP A 282 -28.58 -22.62 9.46
N GLN A 283 -27.64 -21.72 9.06
CA GLN A 283 -27.72 -20.31 9.41
C GLN A 283 -28.51 -19.57 8.33
N PHE A 284 -29.22 -18.50 8.69
CA PHE A 284 -29.92 -17.74 7.65
C PHE A 284 -28.89 -17.07 6.72
N ALA A 285 -29.19 -17.18 5.43
CA ALA A 285 -28.30 -16.65 4.39
C ALA A 285 -28.57 -15.16 4.21
N TYR A 286 -27.55 -14.35 4.39
CA TYR A 286 -27.60 -12.92 4.15
C TYR A 286 -26.46 -12.47 3.27
N ALA A 287 -26.56 -11.26 2.75
CA ALA A 287 -25.46 -10.59 2.07
C ALA A 287 -25.39 -9.15 2.57
N LEU A 288 -24.16 -8.69 2.77
CA LEU A 288 -23.91 -7.30 3.15
C LEU A 288 -23.81 -6.45 1.89
N VAL A 289 -24.37 -5.25 1.95
CA VAL A 289 -24.21 -4.21 0.93
C VAL A 289 -23.78 -2.90 1.62
N ASP A 290 -23.26 -1.98 0.84
CA ASP A 290 -22.76 -0.67 1.30
C ASP A 290 -21.50 -0.76 2.16
N TYR A 291 -20.35 -0.56 1.50
CA TYR A 291 -19.03 -0.73 2.10
C TYR A 291 -18.28 0.61 2.27
N GLU A 292 -18.93 1.73 2.05
CA GLU A 292 -18.26 3.04 2.08
C GLU A 292 -17.72 3.41 3.47
N LEU A 293 -18.28 2.79 4.53
CA LEU A 293 -17.81 2.94 5.92
C LEU A 293 -17.37 1.60 6.52
N LEU A 294 -17.00 0.64 5.68
CA LEU A 294 -16.38 -0.63 6.12
C LEU A 294 -14.93 -0.35 6.54
N GLU A 295 -14.53 -0.88 7.69
CA GLU A 295 -13.14 -0.76 8.16
C GLU A 295 -12.72 -2.02 8.92
N ARG A 296 -11.41 -2.22 9.07
CA ARG A 296 -10.90 -3.28 9.95
C ARG A 296 -11.07 -2.86 11.42
N THR A 297 -11.30 -3.84 12.28
CA THR A 297 -11.21 -3.57 13.73
C THR A 297 -9.76 -3.18 14.08
N PRO A 298 -9.55 -2.42 15.15
CA PRO A 298 -8.17 -2.02 15.54
C PRO A 298 -7.24 -3.22 15.73
N GLU A 299 -7.75 -4.31 16.32
CA GLU A 299 -6.98 -5.53 16.56
C GLU A 299 -6.56 -6.20 15.24
N HIS A 300 -7.49 -6.27 14.29
CA HIS A 300 -7.19 -6.86 12.97
C HIS A 300 -6.22 -6.00 12.16
N GLU A 301 -6.37 -4.67 12.21
CA GLU A 301 -5.45 -3.74 11.55
C GLU A 301 -4.02 -3.94 12.09
N GLN A 302 -3.88 -4.08 13.41
CA GLN A 302 -2.58 -4.35 14.02
C GLN A 302 -2.01 -5.70 13.58
N ALA A 303 -2.85 -6.73 13.55
CA ALA A 303 -2.44 -8.08 13.12
C ALA A 303 -1.98 -8.09 11.66
N VAL A 304 -2.72 -7.44 10.77
CA VAL A 304 -2.37 -7.35 9.34
C VAL A 304 -1.02 -6.64 9.16
N ARG A 305 -0.79 -5.55 9.88
CA ARG A 305 0.50 -4.83 9.82
C ARG A 305 1.66 -5.71 10.31
N SER A 306 1.44 -6.48 11.36
CA SER A 306 2.48 -7.37 11.91
C SER A 306 2.80 -8.51 10.94
N VAL A 307 1.80 -9.13 10.33
CA VAL A 307 1.97 -10.21 9.35
C VAL A 307 2.72 -9.69 8.11
N ASN A 308 2.34 -8.55 7.57
CA ASN A 308 2.99 -7.97 6.40
C ASN A 308 4.49 -7.71 6.67
N ARG A 309 4.80 -7.23 7.88
CA ARG A 309 6.19 -7.01 8.27
C ARG A 309 6.97 -8.32 8.35
N GLN A 310 6.41 -9.36 8.94
CA GLN A 310 7.06 -10.66 9.03
C GLN A 310 7.31 -11.26 7.64
N LEU A 311 6.33 -11.16 6.74
CA LEU A 311 6.49 -11.58 5.35
C LEU A 311 7.61 -10.80 4.66
N TYR A 312 7.64 -9.49 4.83
CA TYR A 312 8.70 -8.64 4.29
C TYR A 312 10.07 -9.11 4.77
N LEU A 313 10.25 -9.34 6.07
CA LEU A 313 11.53 -9.78 6.64
C LEU A 313 11.96 -11.14 6.06
N LYS A 314 11.00 -12.05 5.88
CA LYS A 314 11.24 -13.36 5.28
C LYS A 314 11.73 -13.23 3.82
N HIS A 315 11.07 -12.39 3.02
CA HIS A 315 11.49 -12.11 1.65
C HIS A 315 12.85 -11.41 1.60
N MET A 316 13.08 -10.45 2.50
CA MET A 316 14.37 -9.75 2.56
C MET A 316 15.54 -10.68 2.87
N ALA A 317 15.33 -11.68 3.75
CA ALA A 317 16.38 -12.63 4.10
C ALA A 317 16.82 -13.46 2.88
N ARG A 318 15.92 -13.73 1.95
CA ARG A 318 16.15 -14.60 0.79
C ARG A 318 16.29 -13.83 -0.54
N ARG A 319 16.43 -12.52 -0.48
CA ARG A 319 16.31 -11.66 -1.68
C ARG A 319 17.34 -11.94 -2.79
N PHE A 320 18.45 -12.61 -2.47
CA PHE A 320 19.48 -12.97 -3.44
C PHE A 320 19.51 -14.47 -3.77
N ASP A 321 18.61 -15.25 -3.19
CA ASP A 321 18.59 -16.70 -3.42
C ASP A 321 18.28 -16.99 -4.91
N THR A 322 19.02 -17.90 -5.48
CA THR A 322 18.88 -18.28 -6.90
C THR A 322 17.75 -19.27 -7.14
N ASP A 323 17.27 -19.93 -6.08
CA ASP A 323 16.26 -20.98 -6.17
C ASP A 323 14.81 -20.45 -6.10
N ALA A 324 14.64 -19.14 -6.24
CA ALA A 324 13.30 -18.56 -6.32
C ALA A 324 12.65 -19.04 -7.63
N ALA A 325 12.01 -20.18 -7.56
CA ALA A 325 11.35 -20.82 -8.70
C ALA A 325 10.02 -20.12 -9.10
N ASN A 326 9.75 -18.96 -8.54
CA ASN A 326 8.56 -18.20 -8.90
C ASN A 326 8.79 -17.45 -10.21
N PRO A 327 8.03 -17.75 -11.26
CA PRO A 327 8.15 -17.00 -12.49
C PRO A 327 7.85 -15.51 -12.23
N LEU A 328 8.61 -14.64 -12.86
CA LEU A 328 8.39 -13.20 -12.73
C LEU A 328 7.01 -12.84 -13.27
N PRO A 329 6.22 -12.08 -12.50
CA PRO A 329 4.99 -11.52 -13.04
C PRO A 329 5.25 -10.75 -14.34
N ALA A 330 4.29 -10.74 -15.26
CA ALA A 330 4.46 -10.19 -16.60
C ALA A 330 4.87 -8.71 -16.62
N HIS A 331 4.56 -7.97 -15.56
CA HIS A 331 4.87 -6.53 -15.45
C HIS A 331 6.25 -6.27 -14.82
N LEU A 332 6.98 -7.31 -14.40
CA LEU A 332 8.30 -7.18 -13.78
C LEU A 332 9.38 -7.80 -14.65
N ARG A 333 10.59 -7.30 -14.52
CA ARG A 333 11.78 -7.79 -15.25
C ARG A 333 12.94 -7.88 -14.28
N ALA A 334 13.78 -8.89 -14.45
CA ALA A 334 15.07 -8.94 -13.76
C ALA A 334 16.08 -8.12 -14.57
N THR A 335 16.93 -7.38 -13.89
CA THR A 335 18.01 -6.61 -14.53
C THR A 335 19.21 -6.53 -13.61
N ASN A 336 20.39 -6.32 -14.20
CA ASN A 336 21.62 -6.11 -13.43
C ASN A 336 22.24 -4.78 -13.83
N VAL A 337 22.58 -3.96 -12.84
CA VAL A 337 23.22 -2.66 -13.08
C VAL A 337 24.42 -2.55 -12.15
N LEU A 338 25.60 -2.36 -12.71
CA LEU A 338 26.86 -2.23 -11.96
C LEU A 338 27.08 -3.40 -10.97
N GLY A 339 26.69 -4.62 -11.37
CA GLY A 339 26.88 -5.82 -10.55
C GLY A 339 25.82 -6.04 -9.48
N VAL A 340 24.78 -5.22 -9.43
CA VAL A 340 23.66 -5.37 -8.49
C VAL A 340 22.44 -5.91 -9.24
N ASP A 341 21.85 -6.98 -8.71
CA ASP A 341 20.61 -7.55 -9.26
C ASP A 341 19.42 -6.77 -8.74
N TYR A 342 18.48 -6.47 -9.65
CA TYR A 342 17.24 -5.75 -9.34
C TYR A 342 16.04 -6.43 -9.99
N ILE A 343 14.90 -6.35 -9.32
CA ILE A 343 13.59 -6.52 -9.95
C ILE A 343 13.15 -5.13 -10.39
N PHE A 344 12.92 -4.97 -11.69
CA PHE A 344 12.54 -3.70 -12.33
C PHE A 344 11.07 -3.74 -12.72
N GLY A 345 10.39 -2.60 -12.56
CA GLY A 345 9.01 -2.44 -13.00
C GLY A 345 8.55 -0.99 -12.92
N ARG A 346 7.34 -0.77 -13.38
CA ARG A 346 6.71 0.56 -13.40
C ARG A 346 5.82 0.72 -12.16
N ALA A 347 5.93 1.86 -11.51
CA ALA A 347 5.00 2.26 -10.44
C ALA A 347 3.81 2.97 -11.09
N GLU A 348 2.78 2.18 -11.44
CA GLU A 348 1.66 2.66 -12.28
C GLU A 348 0.93 3.86 -11.65
N SER A 349 0.81 3.87 -10.32
CA SER A 349 0.13 4.97 -9.60
C SER A 349 0.77 6.35 -9.83
N THR A 350 2.06 6.38 -10.19
CA THR A 350 2.82 7.63 -10.37
C THR A 350 3.41 7.76 -11.78
N GLY A 351 3.43 6.68 -12.54
CA GLY A 351 4.15 6.60 -13.81
C GLY A 351 5.66 6.50 -13.68
N GLY A 352 6.17 6.36 -12.44
CA GLY A 352 7.61 6.25 -12.17
C GLY A 352 8.17 4.86 -12.43
N LEU A 353 9.49 4.74 -12.34
CA LEU A 353 10.20 3.47 -12.48
C LEU A 353 10.82 3.07 -11.16
N LEU A 354 10.83 1.76 -10.88
CA LEU A 354 11.30 1.23 -9.60
C LEU A 354 12.24 0.05 -9.84
N TRP A 355 13.39 0.10 -9.19
CA TRP A 355 14.40 -0.99 -9.17
C TRP A 355 14.54 -1.45 -7.73
N VAL A 356 14.10 -2.66 -7.42
CA VAL A 356 14.17 -3.26 -6.07
C VAL A 356 15.34 -4.22 -6.02
N VAL A 357 16.23 -4.03 -5.05
CA VAL A 357 17.47 -4.82 -4.91
C VAL A 357 17.13 -6.28 -4.61
N GLY A 358 17.67 -7.19 -5.40
CA GLY A 358 17.55 -8.63 -5.24
C GLY A 358 16.85 -9.29 -6.41
N LYS A 359 16.44 -10.55 -6.19
CA LYS A 359 15.84 -11.42 -7.21
C LYS A 359 14.41 -11.84 -6.85
N ASP A 360 13.89 -11.41 -5.70
CA ASP A 360 12.57 -11.82 -5.22
C ASP A 360 11.50 -10.82 -5.67
N PRO A 361 10.61 -11.20 -6.62
CA PRO A 361 9.59 -10.29 -7.13
C PRO A 361 8.56 -9.88 -6.06
N ASP A 362 8.38 -10.69 -5.02
CA ASP A 362 7.42 -10.37 -3.96
C ASP A 362 7.83 -9.14 -3.15
N LEU A 363 9.11 -8.75 -3.22
CA LEU A 363 9.59 -7.52 -2.58
C LEU A 363 9.13 -6.25 -3.31
N PHE A 364 8.81 -6.33 -4.60
CA PHE A 364 8.54 -5.15 -5.42
C PHE A 364 7.44 -4.27 -4.81
N ASN A 365 6.36 -4.88 -4.38
CA ASN A 365 5.19 -4.15 -3.88
C ASN A 365 5.45 -3.37 -2.58
N TYR A 366 6.41 -3.82 -1.75
CA TYR A 366 6.74 -3.11 -0.50
C TYR A 366 7.40 -1.75 -0.74
N PHE A 367 7.99 -1.55 -1.92
CA PHE A 367 8.73 -0.31 -2.24
C PHE A 367 7.99 0.61 -3.21
N LEU A 368 6.76 0.27 -3.59
CA LEU A 368 5.92 1.17 -4.39
C LEU A 368 5.75 2.52 -3.68
N PRO A 369 5.83 3.64 -4.40
CA PRO A 369 5.80 4.98 -3.77
C PRO A 369 4.57 5.22 -2.90
N GLU A 370 3.48 4.58 -3.19
CA GLU A 370 2.26 4.62 -2.40
C GLU A 370 2.40 4.03 -1.00
N ARG A 371 3.43 3.22 -0.75
CA ARG A 371 3.63 2.59 0.57
C ARG A 371 4.43 3.47 1.52
N TRP A 372 5.24 4.42 0.98
CA TRP A 372 6.18 5.18 1.81
C TRP A 372 6.20 6.68 1.55
N ARG A 373 5.83 7.15 0.34
CA ARG A 373 6.06 8.54 -0.08
C ARG A 373 5.19 9.54 0.69
N ARG A 374 3.98 9.14 1.07
CA ARG A 374 3.01 10.03 1.73
C ARG A 374 2.71 9.65 3.18
N THR A 375 3.38 8.62 3.71
CA THR A 375 3.29 8.31 5.14
C THR A 375 3.96 9.42 5.96
N PRO A 376 3.60 9.55 7.24
CA PRO A 376 4.30 10.50 8.12
C PRO A 376 5.80 10.24 8.08
N LYS A 377 6.57 11.31 7.98
CA LYS A 377 8.01 11.22 7.81
C LYS A 377 8.73 12.19 8.74
N LYS A 378 9.88 11.75 9.22
CA LYS A 378 10.77 12.54 10.06
C LYS A 378 12.01 12.91 9.22
N LYS A 379 12.29 14.20 9.12
CA LYS A 379 13.49 14.67 8.40
C LYS A 379 14.73 14.35 9.24
N LEU A 380 15.71 13.68 8.62
CA LEU A 380 16.94 13.26 9.28
C LEU A 380 18.11 14.21 9.07
N SER A 381 18.03 15.11 8.09
CA SER A 381 19.10 16.05 7.76
C SER A 381 18.54 17.46 7.63
N ALA A 382 19.21 18.43 8.22
CA ALA A 382 18.81 19.83 8.09
C ALA A 382 18.95 20.34 6.66
N ARG A 383 19.97 19.90 5.94
CA ARG A 383 20.34 20.40 4.60
C ARG A 383 19.80 19.54 3.46
N ASN A 384 19.88 18.23 3.60
CA ASN A 384 19.56 17.29 2.54
C ASN A 384 18.14 16.74 2.70
N GLN A 385 17.54 16.31 1.61
CA GLN A 385 16.22 15.68 1.62
C GLN A 385 16.35 14.20 1.97
N ILE A 386 16.56 13.93 3.25
CA ILE A 386 16.70 12.58 3.83
C ILE A 386 15.63 12.43 4.90
N PHE A 387 14.84 11.37 4.78
CA PHE A 387 13.67 11.17 5.63
C PHE A 387 13.60 9.73 6.14
N HIS A 388 13.23 9.56 7.38
CA HIS A 388 12.78 8.30 7.95
C HIS A 388 11.26 8.25 7.85
N THR A 389 10.73 7.10 7.46
CA THR A 389 9.29 6.87 7.40
C THR A 389 8.98 5.42 7.82
N ARG A 390 7.82 5.24 8.43
CA ARG A 390 7.25 3.91 8.66
C ARG A 390 6.17 3.71 7.60
N THR A 391 6.32 2.67 6.80
CA THR A 391 5.38 2.37 5.71
C THR A 391 4.05 1.86 6.26
N LYS A 392 3.06 1.73 5.37
CA LYS A 392 1.77 1.12 5.70
C LYS A 392 1.93 -0.34 6.19
N ASP A 393 2.97 -1.02 5.73
CA ASP A 393 3.27 -2.40 6.12
C ASP A 393 4.10 -2.49 7.41
N ASN A 394 4.20 -1.39 8.15
CA ASN A 394 4.95 -1.27 9.40
C ASN A 394 6.45 -1.52 9.22
N ILE A 395 6.99 -1.16 8.06
CA ILE A 395 8.41 -1.30 7.73
C ILE A 395 9.08 0.06 7.88
N ASN A 396 10.19 0.11 8.58
CA ASN A 396 10.97 1.34 8.74
C ASN A 396 11.93 1.49 7.56
N LEU A 397 11.87 2.63 6.88
CA LEU A 397 12.73 2.93 5.73
C LEU A 397 13.35 4.32 5.89
N VAL A 398 14.54 4.48 5.33
CA VAL A 398 15.14 5.79 5.10
C VAL A 398 15.15 6.02 3.60
N TRP A 399 14.67 7.18 3.16
CA TRP A 399 14.76 7.51 1.74
C TRP A 399 15.37 8.90 1.56
N LYS A 400 16.05 9.04 0.44
CA LYS A 400 16.85 10.21 0.16
C LYS A 400 16.69 10.60 -1.31
N VAL A 401 16.45 11.89 -1.57
CA VAL A 401 16.50 12.41 -2.96
C VAL A 401 17.97 12.47 -3.38
N SER A 402 18.26 11.80 -4.48
CA SER A 402 19.62 11.76 -5.02
C SER A 402 20.11 13.16 -5.40
N ARG A 403 21.39 13.40 -5.16
CA ARG A 403 22.06 14.62 -5.57
C ARG A 403 22.80 14.47 -6.89
N MET A 404 22.62 13.34 -7.58
CA MET A 404 23.15 13.18 -8.94
C MET A 404 22.68 14.34 -9.81
N GLY A 405 23.61 15.01 -10.48
CA GLY A 405 23.31 16.19 -11.29
C GLY A 405 23.52 17.51 -10.58
N ASP A 406 23.72 17.49 -9.25
CA ASP A 406 24.14 18.68 -8.51
C ASP A 406 25.68 18.74 -8.47
N SER A 407 26.27 19.92 -8.47
CA SER A 407 27.70 20.10 -8.18
C SER A 407 27.92 20.03 -6.66
N PRO A 408 28.92 19.28 -6.18
CA PRO A 408 29.26 19.33 -4.77
C PRO A 408 29.70 20.76 -4.38
N TRP A 409 28.90 21.40 -3.52
CA TRP A 409 29.21 22.73 -2.99
C TRP A 409 29.82 22.58 -1.62
N LEU A 410 31.07 22.95 -1.48
CA LEU A 410 31.84 22.78 -0.26
C LEU A 410 32.37 24.14 0.20
N LYS A 411 32.07 24.48 1.46
CA LYS A 411 32.56 25.72 2.08
C LYS A 411 34.09 25.64 2.26
N ASN A 412 34.77 26.72 2.03
CA ASN A 412 36.21 26.85 2.20
C ASN A 412 36.97 25.79 1.36
N PRO A 413 37.15 26.03 0.07
CA PRO A 413 37.80 25.07 -0.82
C PRO A 413 39.23 24.76 -0.37
N ASP A 414 39.59 23.49 -0.40
CA ASP A 414 40.92 22.96 -0.19
C ASP A 414 41.12 21.81 -1.22
N ALA A 415 42.32 21.29 -1.33
CA ALA A 415 42.66 20.30 -2.35
C ALA A 415 41.75 19.06 -2.29
N HIS A 416 41.36 18.64 -1.08
CA HIS A 416 40.48 17.50 -0.89
C HIS A 416 39.04 17.80 -1.39
N LYS A 417 38.55 18.98 -1.11
CA LYS A 417 37.22 19.42 -1.56
C LYS A 417 37.17 19.65 -3.06
N GLU A 418 38.29 20.12 -3.65
CA GLU A 418 38.40 20.25 -5.10
C GLU A 418 38.34 18.87 -5.76
N THR A 419 38.97 17.87 -5.17
CA THR A 419 38.90 16.48 -5.63
C THR A 419 37.43 15.99 -5.60
N ALA A 420 36.70 16.27 -4.54
CA ALA A 420 35.28 15.89 -4.43
C ALA A 420 34.43 16.61 -5.50
N ARG A 421 34.72 17.90 -5.75
CA ARG A 421 34.03 18.67 -6.80
C ARG A 421 34.34 18.11 -8.19
N ALA A 422 35.60 17.79 -8.44
CA ALA A 422 36.02 17.20 -9.72
C ALA A 422 35.41 15.81 -9.94
N TYR A 423 35.19 15.05 -8.85
CA TYR A 423 34.58 13.72 -8.93
C TYR A 423 33.05 13.80 -9.17
N GLY A 424 32.34 14.65 -8.45
CA GLY A 424 30.88 14.80 -8.54
C GLY A 424 30.13 13.75 -7.72
N PHE A 425 28.83 13.98 -7.51
CA PHE A 425 27.99 13.06 -6.75
C PHE A 425 27.73 11.78 -7.53
N ASN A 426 27.78 10.65 -6.83
CA ASN A 426 27.44 9.34 -7.38
C ASN A 426 25.97 9.27 -7.81
N SER A 427 25.70 8.46 -8.80
CA SER A 427 24.35 8.06 -9.17
C SER A 427 23.79 7.11 -8.10
N PRO A 428 22.45 6.98 -8.00
CA PRO A 428 21.84 5.98 -7.12
C PRO A 428 22.37 4.56 -7.32
N PHE A 429 22.66 4.19 -8.56
CA PHE A 429 23.16 2.85 -8.92
C PHE A 429 24.59 2.64 -8.41
N GLU A 430 25.45 3.66 -8.52
CA GLU A 430 26.80 3.63 -7.95
C GLU A 430 26.77 3.56 -6.42
N GLU A 431 25.89 4.39 -5.77
CA GLU A 431 25.74 4.35 -4.31
C GLU A 431 25.41 2.93 -3.82
N PHE A 432 24.48 2.25 -4.49
CA PHE A 432 24.06 0.89 -4.13
C PHE A 432 25.16 -0.14 -4.42
N ALA A 433 25.81 -0.04 -5.59
CA ALA A 433 26.89 -0.96 -5.95
C ALA A 433 28.04 -0.87 -4.94
N PHE A 434 28.46 0.36 -4.58
CA PHE A 434 29.55 0.56 -3.63
C PHE A 434 29.16 0.09 -2.22
N ALA A 435 27.93 0.36 -1.78
CA ALA A 435 27.45 -0.09 -0.46
C ALA A 435 27.49 -1.62 -0.35
N LEU A 436 26.98 -2.32 -1.36
CA LEU A 436 26.95 -3.79 -1.37
C LEU A 436 28.36 -4.39 -1.49
N GLU A 437 29.18 -3.82 -2.34
CA GLU A 437 30.56 -4.30 -2.51
C GLU A 437 31.37 -4.12 -1.22
N MET A 438 31.35 -2.93 -0.63
CA MET A 438 32.03 -2.67 0.65
C MET A 438 31.52 -3.61 1.74
N SER A 439 30.21 -3.88 1.78
CA SER A 439 29.63 -4.79 2.76
C SER A 439 30.18 -6.22 2.61
N ARG A 440 30.40 -6.69 1.37
CA ARG A 440 31.02 -8.00 1.11
C ARG A 440 32.46 -8.08 1.63
N TYR A 441 33.17 -6.94 1.65
CA TYR A 441 34.55 -6.86 2.13
C TYR A 441 34.69 -6.41 3.58
N GLY A 442 33.59 -6.43 4.34
CA GLY A 442 33.61 -6.20 5.79
C GLY A 442 33.43 -4.76 6.27
N VAL A 443 33.15 -3.82 5.37
CA VAL A 443 32.71 -2.48 5.76
C VAL A 443 31.20 -2.54 5.97
N ARG A 444 30.76 -2.47 7.22
CA ARG A 444 29.32 -2.54 7.52
C ARG A 444 28.63 -1.29 7.00
N THR A 445 27.59 -1.47 6.21
CA THR A 445 26.81 -0.40 5.58
C THR A 445 25.34 -0.51 5.96
N VAL A 446 24.59 0.56 5.75
CA VAL A 446 23.12 0.48 5.75
C VAL A 446 22.68 -0.27 4.48
N TYR A 447 21.44 -0.74 4.49
CA TYR A 447 20.94 -1.72 3.53
C TYR A 447 20.31 -1.05 2.30
N PRO A 448 20.92 -1.17 1.08
CA PRO A 448 20.24 -0.78 -0.14
C PRO A 448 18.94 -1.58 -0.33
N ARG A 449 17.84 -0.90 -0.67
CA ARG A 449 16.54 -1.55 -0.84
C ARG A 449 15.96 -1.32 -2.23
N ALA A 450 15.81 -0.05 -2.64
CA ALA A 450 15.21 0.24 -3.95
C ALA A 450 15.64 1.62 -4.44
N ILE A 451 15.59 1.80 -5.76
CA ILE A 451 15.77 3.08 -6.43
C ILE A 451 14.45 3.40 -7.13
N TYR A 452 13.92 4.60 -6.88
CA TYR A 452 12.69 5.06 -7.51
C TYR A 452 12.97 6.32 -8.34
N MET A 453 12.65 6.26 -9.64
CA MET A 453 12.66 7.42 -10.53
C MET A 453 11.25 8.00 -10.55
N THR A 454 11.12 9.30 -10.31
CA THR A 454 9.79 9.94 -10.26
C THR A 454 9.06 9.84 -11.61
N GLY A 455 7.75 9.73 -11.58
CA GLY A 455 6.94 9.66 -12.78
C GLY A 455 6.66 11.01 -13.44
N ARG A 456 6.99 12.09 -12.73
CA ARG A 456 6.84 13.46 -13.24
C ARG A 456 8.22 14.09 -13.41
N PRO A 457 8.43 14.85 -14.48
CA PRO A 457 9.70 15.58 -14.62
C PRO A 457 9.96 16.52 -13.46
N ARG A 458 11.21 16.73 -13.16
CA ARG A 458 11.62 17.71 -12.13
C ARG A 458 11.19 19.12 -12.55
N GLY A 459 10.87 19.95 -11.57
CA GLY A 459 10.49 21.32 -11.84
C GLY A 459 11.64 22.15 -12.41
N SER A 460 11.32 23.16 -13.18
CA SER A 460 12.28 24.05 -13.84
C SER A 460 13.26 24.73 -12.88
N ALA A 461 12.93 24.79 -11.59
CA ALA A 461 13.79 25.39 -10.57
C ALA A 461 15.03 24.54 -10.25
N ARG A 462 15.05 23.26 -10.63
CA ARG A 462 16.18 22.36 -10.34
C ARG A 462 16.86 21.93 -11.63
N GLN A 463 17.85 22.72 -12.05
CA GLN A 463 18.64 22.43 -13.25
C GLN A 463 19.81 21.49 -12.91
N VAL A 464 20.16 20.66 -13.88
CA VAL A 464 21.35 19.81 -13.78
C VAL A 464 22.58 20.71 -13.95
N SER A 465 23.45 20.74 -12.95
CA SER A 465 24.70 21.49 -12.98
C SER A 465 25.94 20.60 -13.21
N ASP A 466 25.75 19.28 -13.18
CA ASP A 466 26.82 18.29 -13.37
C ASP A 466 26.28 17.12 -14.18
N GLU A 467 26.75 16.98 -15.42
CA GLU A 467 26.24 15.94 -16.33
C GLU A 467 27.11 14.67 -16.37
N ARG A 468 28.20 14.63 -15.61
CA ARG A 468 29.20 13.53 -15.70
C ARG A 468 28.59 12.14 -15.46
N ARG A 469 27.68 12.01 -14.48
CA ARG A 469 27.06 10.71 -14.19
C ARG A 469 26.08 10.28 -15.27
N TYR A 470 25.39 11.24 -15.89
CA TYR A 470 24.51 10.91 -17.01
C TYR A 470 25.32 10.41 -18.22
N ALA A 471 26.46 11.04 -18.47
CA ALA A 471 27.37 10.62 -19.54
C ALA A 471 27.99 9.24 -19.23
N ALA A 472 28.46 9.03 -17.98
CA ALA A 472 29.10 7.78 -17.57
C ALA A 472 28.14 6.58 -17.62
N LEU A 473 26.84 6.80 -17.46
CA LEU A 473 25.82 5.74 -17.46
C LEU A 473 24.99 5.72 -18.74
N ALA A 474 25.42 6.44 -19.78
CA ALA A 474 24.64 6.60 -21.02
C ALA A 474 24.36 5.29 -21.74
N ASP A 475 25.25 4.29 -21.59
CA ASP A 475 25.11 2.98 -22.25
C ASP A 475 24.20 2.02 -21.46
N PHE A 476 23.87 2.33 -20.22
CA PHE A 476 23.01 1.47 -19.41
C PHE A 476 21.54 1.74 -19.75
N ARG A 477 20.79 0.69 -19.99
CA ARG A 477 19.38 0.75 -20.39
C ARG A 477 18.49 0.03 -19.40
N THR A 478 17.26 0.50 -19.29
CA THR A 478 16.19 -0.26 -18.62
C THR A 478 15.83 -1.47 -19.50
N PRO A 479 15.17 -2.48 -18.95
CA PRO A 479 14.65 -3.58 -19.77
C PRO A 479 13.69 -3.14 -20.88
N ASP A 480 13.12 -1.93 -20.76
CA ASP A 480 12.23 -1.35 -21.77
C ASP A 480 13.00 -0.56 -22.86
N GLY A 481 14.33 -0.45 -22.73
CA GLY A 481 15.21 0.21 -23.72
C GLY A 481 15.53 1.67 -23.44
N ASP A 482 14.90 2.28 -22.44
CA ASP A 482 15.15 3.69 -22.07
C ASP A 482 16.50 3.83 -21.35
N PRO A 483 17.14 5.03 -21.40
CA PRO A 483 18.32 5.26 -20.56
C PRO A 483 17.98 5.08 -19.07
N ILE A 484 18.91 4.44 -18.34
CA ILE A 484 18.69 4.14 -16.92
C ILE A 484 18.68 5.41 -16.06
N VAL A 485 19.41 6.45 -16.49
CA VAL A 485 19.40 7.77 -15.84
C VAL A 485 18.97 8.84 -16.86
N ARG A 486 18.00 9.64 -16.48
CA ARG A 486 17.42 10.69 -17.32
C ARG A 486 17.43 12.03 -16.56
N LYS A 487 17.92 13.08 -17.21
CA LYS A 487 18.13 14.41 -16.60
C LYS A 487 16.81 15.05 -16.13
N GLU A 488 15.72 14.70 -16.78
CA GLU A 488 14.42 15.29 -16.57
C GLU A 488 13.74 14.82 -15.27
N TYR A 489 14.25 13.74 -14.63
CA TYR A 489 13.57 13.12 -13.49
C TYR A 489 14.44 13.12 -12.24
N ASP A 490 13.78 13.16 -11.09
CA ASP A 490 14.46 12.98 -9.81
C ASP A 490 14.55 11.49 -9.49
N TYR A 491 15.60 11.13 -8.76
CA TYR A 491 15.84 9.76 -8.28
C TYR A 491 15.82 9.77 -6.76
N ILE A 492 15.19 8.77 -6.19
CA ILE A 492 15.10 8.59 -4.74
C ILE A 492 15.70 7.23 -4.42
N THR A 493 16.71 7.21 -3.56
CA THR A 493 17.26 5.97 -3.01
C THR A 493 16.51 5.62 -1.73
N ILE A 494 16.14 4.34 -1.60
CA ILE A 494 15.42 3.80 -0.45
C ILE A 494 16.35 2.80 0.24
N TRP A 495 16.55 3.01 1.54
CA TRP A 495 17.45 2.23 2.39
C TRP A 495 16.68 1.62 3.54
N GLY A 496 17.09 0.46 3.98
CA GLY A 496 16.58 -0.13 5.22
C GLY A 496 17.02 0.71 6.42
N PHE A 497 16.10 0.93 7.34
CA PHE A 497 16.40 1.61 8.59
C PHE A 497 17.16 0.63 9.49
N TRP A 498 18.35 1.05 9.94
CA TRP A 498 19.14 0.27 10.88
C TRP A 498 19.03 0.91 12.26
N ASN A 499 18.62 0.14 13.25
CA ASN A 499 18.51 0.60 14.63
C ASN A 499 19.34 -0.25 15.60
N GLY A 500 19.80 -1.42 15.16
CA GLY A 500 20.60 -2.35 15.97
C GLY A 500 20.78 -3.68 15.27
N PRO A 501 21.52 -4.61 15.87
CA PRO A 501 21.92 -5.86 15.22
C PRO A 501 20.77 -6.84 14.98
N ASP A 502 19.75 -6.84 15.84
CA ASP A 502 18.59 -7.73 15.70
C ASP A 502 17.46 -6.97 15.01
N GLU A 503 17.18 -7.33 13.76
CA GLU A 503 16.21 -6.61 12.94
C GLU A 503 14.77 -6.66 13.50
N LEU A 504 14.43 -7.75 14.22
CA LEU A 504 13.11 -7.88 14.84
C LEU A 504 12.99 -6.98 16.08
N LEU A 505 14.00 -7.00 16.96
CA LEU A 505 14.00 -6.17 18.16
C LEU A 505 14.23 -4.69 17.84
N ALA A 506 15.10 -4.42 16.88
CA ALA A 506 15.37 -3.06 16.39
C ALA A 506 14.11 -2.41 15.78
N ALA A 507 13.19 -3.24 15.30
CA ALA A 507 11.91 -2.80 14.77
C ALA A 507 10.98 -2.21 15.84
N GLN A 508 11.19 -2.53 17.10
CA GLN A 508 10.41 -1.98 18.21
C GLN A 508 11.02 -0.66 18.68
N ASP A 509 10.85 0.34 17.89
CA ASP A 509 11.41 1.70 17.91
C ASP A 509 11.88 2.20 19.27
N GLY A 510 13.19 2.12 19.52
CA GLY A 510 13.80 2.65 20.74
C GLY A 510 13.55 1.85 22.00
N LYS A 511 12.79 0.74 21.92
CA LYS A 511 12.54 -0.09 23.12
C LYS A 511 13.74 -0.98 23.48
N TYR A 512 14.38 -1.55 22.46
CA TYR A 512 15.53 -2.46 22.64
C TYR A 512 16.83 -1.86 22.13
N TYR A 513 16.77 -1.11 21.04
CA TYR A 513 17.94 -0.51 20.41
C TYR A 513 17.63 0.92 19.97
N GLN A 514 18.63 1.77 20.03
CA GLN A 514 18.53 3.13 19.52
C GLN A 514 19.79 3.51 18.75
N ALA A 515 19.66 3.60 17.42
CA ALA A 515 20.75 4.05 16.57
C ALA A 515 20.82 5.58 16.54
N VAL A 516 22.04 6.07 16.50
CA VAL A 516 22.32 7.51 16.43
C VAL A 516 23.61 7.70 15.62
N ASN A 517 23.73 8.81 14.91
CA ASN A 517 24.98 9.08 14.22
C ASN A 517 26.06 9.48 15.23
N VAL A 518 27.31 9.17 14.89
CA VAL A 518 28.48 9.35 15.76
C VAL A 518 28.62 10.80 16.24
N LYS A 519 28.35 11.76 15.34
CA LYS A 519 28.41 13.19 15.71
C LYS A 519 27.38 13.53 16.81
N ARG A 520 26.15 13.05 16.65
CA ARG A 520 25.07 13.27 17.63
C ARG A 520 25.35 12.56 18.94
N ALA A 521 25.90 11.32 18.89
CA ALA A 521 26.30 10.58 20.08
C ALA A 521 27.33 11.39 20.88
N PHE A 522 28.31 11.96 20.20
CA PHE A 522 29.32 12.84 20.84
C PHE A 522 28.68 14.11 21.42
N THR A 523 27.84 14.79 20.65
CA THR A 523 27.17 16.02 21.12
C THR A 523 26.32 15.76 22.36
N ASN A 524 25.66 14.59 22.41
CA ASN A 524 24.83 14.17 23.54
C ASN A 524 25.65 13.54 24.69
N LYS A 525 26.98 13.54 24.58
CA LYS A 525 27.90 13.00 25.60
C LYS A 525 27.76 11.47 25.84
N LEU A 526 27.21 10.76 24.85
CA LEU A 526 27.10 9.28 24.91
C LEU A 526 28.44 8.61 24.58
N ILE A 527 29.33 9.29 23.87
CA ILE A 527 30.68 8.79 23.57
C ILE A 527 31.70 9.93 23.77
N SER A 528 32.96 9.53 23.99
CA SER A 528 34.07 10.47 24.14
C SER A 528 34.57 10.99 22.78
N LYS A 529 35.36 12.06 22.78
CA LYS A 529 36.04 12.57 21.60
C LYS A 529 37.02 11.53 21.05
N GLN A 530 37.67 10.79 21.93
CA GLN A 530 38.57 9.69 21.55
C GLN A 530 37.81 8.61 20.78
N THR A 531 36.67 8.16 21.30
CA THR A 531 35.81 7.16 20.65
C THR A 531 35.37 7.63 19.26
N LEU A 532 34.93 8.90 19.14
CA LEU A 532 34.55 9.49 17.85
C LEU A 532 35.69 9.39 16.84
N THR A 533 36.93 9.77 17.26
CA THR A 533 38.11 9.73 16.39
C THR A 533 38.43 8.29 15.98
N GLU A 534 38.42 7.36 16.94
CA GLU A 534 38.70 5.93 16.71
C GLU A 534 37.72 5.31 15.71
N LEU A 535 36.42 5.59 15.87
CA LEU A 535 35.39 5.08 14.96
C LEU A 535 35.57 5.61 13.53
N THR A 536 35.85 6.91 13.40
CA THR A 536 36.08 7.53 12.09
C THR A 536 37.31 6.92 11.40
N GLN A 537 38.41 6.81 12.15
CA GLN A 537 39.64 6.19 11.63
C GLN A 537 39.46 4.72 11.27
N MET A 538 38.70 3.98 12.08
CA MET A 538 38.41 2.56 11.82
C MET A 538 37.70 2.39 10.47
N VAL A 539 36.67 3.20 10.20
CA VAL A 539 35.91 3.12 8.94
C VAL A 539 36.81 3.54 7.77
N THR A 540 37.59 4.61 7.92
CA THR A 540 38.53 5.06 6.88
C THR A 540 39.51 3.92 6.51
N ARG A 541 40.09 3.26 7.50
CA ARG A 541 41.03 2.12 7.28
C ARG A 541 40.33 0.95 6.60
N ARG A 542 39.10 0.60 7.03
CA ARG A 542 38.33 -0.49 6.41
C ARG A 542 38.00 -0.18 4.94
N GLN A 543 37.59 1.06 4.64
CA GLN A 543 37.34 1.50 3.26
C GLN A 543 38.60 1.40 2.42
N ALA A 544 39.74 1.89 2.92
CA ALA A 544 41.02 1.84 2.23
C ALA A 544 41.44 0.40 1.91
N HIS A 545 41.24 -0.49 2.87
CA HIS A 545 41.59 -1.92 2.71
C HIS A 545 40.74 -2.57 1.61
N CYS A 546 39.52 -2.11 1.41
CA CYS A 546 38.63 -2.62 0.36
C CYS A 546 38.78 -1.88 -0.98
N GLY A 547 39.77 -0.99 -1.10
CA GLY A 547 40.02 -0.24 -2.33
C GLY A 547 39.09 0.96 -2.53
N PHE A 548 38.47 1.47 -1.46
CA PHE A 548 37.58 2.63 -1.54
C PHE A 548 38.10 3.80 -0.71
N GLU A 549 37.66 4.99 -1.08
CA GLU A 549 37.83 6.19 -0.25
C GLU A 549 36.57 7.05 -0.30
N ASP A 550 36.25 7.68 0.82
CA ASP A 550 35.14 8.63 0.92
C ASP A 550 35.72 10.05 0.90
N LEU A 551 35.41 10.80 -0.16
CA LEU A 551 35.91 12.17 -0.36
C LEU A 551 35.21 13.18 0.58
N ASN A 552 34.29 12.76 1.44
CA ASN A 552 33.57 13.65 2.34
C ASN A 552 33.14 12.94 3.63
N LEU A 553 33.95 11.97 4.09
CA LEU A 553 33.61 11.21 5.31
C LEU A 553 33.48 12.16 6.53
N LYS A 554 32.38 12.02 7.23
CA LYS A 554 32.05 12.80 8.44
C LYS A 554 31.47 11.91 9.52
N PRO A 555 31.61 12.28 10.79
CA PRO A 555 30.99 11.50 11.87
C PRO A 555 29.46 11.36 11.76
N ASP A 556 28.78 12.28 11.10
CA ASP A 556 27.33 12.16 10.85
C ASP A 556 26.97 11.18 9.71
N HIS A 557 27.96 10.65 8.98
CA HIS A 557 27.77 9.57 8.02
C HIS A 557 27.95 8.18 8.65
N LEU A 558 28.23 8.10 9.95
CA LEU A 558 28.47 6.87 10.70
C LEU A 558 27.39 6.68 11.75
N LEU A 559 26.78 5.50 11.78
CA LEU A 559 25.74 5.14 12.75
C LEU A 559 26.30 4.14 13.77
N ILE A 560 25.99 4.35 15.04
CA ILE A 560 26.23 3.41 16.12
C ILE A 560 24.90 3.18 16.85
N SER A 561 24.81 2.08 17.60
CA SER A 561 23.59 1.73 18.32
C SER A 561 23.86 1.53 19.79
N PHE A 562 22.88 1.85 20.60
CA PHE A 562 22.86 1.60 22.05
C PHE A 562 21.72 0.63 22.35
N ASP A 563 21.93 -0.26 23.32
CA ASP A 563 20.90 -1.18 23.78
C ASP A 563 19.98 -0.52 24.82
N ALA A 564 19.07 -1.31 25.39
CA ALA A 564 18.09 -0.82 26.39
C ALA A 564 18.76 -0.33 27.68
N ASP A 565 19.98 -0.80 27.98
CA ASP A 565 20.76 -0.39 29.14
C ASP A 565 21.73 0.76 28.82
N GLU A 566 21.53 1.42 27.69
CA GLU A 566 22.36 2.52 27.18
C GLU A 566 23.83 2.12 26.93
N GLN A 567 24.08 0.80 26.74
CA GLN A 567 25.42 0.33 26.40
C GLN A 567 25.63 0.30 24.89
N LEU A 568 26.83 0.67 24.48
CA LEU A 568 27.20 0.68 23.06
C LEU A 568 27.23 -0.76 22.52
N VAL A 569 26.47 -1.00 21.45
CA VAL A 569 26.41 -2.32 20.82
C VAL A 569 27.76 -2.65 20.16
N LEU A 570 28.26 -3.83 20.46
CA LEU A 570 29.56 -4.30 19.95
C LEU A 570 29.35 -5.34 18.85
N ASP A 571 30.31 -5.41 17.94
CA ASP A 571 30.35 -6.45 16.89
C ASP A 571 30.93 -7.76 17.48
N THR A 572 31.00 -8.79 16.65
CA THR A 572 31.50 -10.12 17.07
C THR A 572 32.96 -10.12 17.53
N MET A 573 33.69 -9.03 17.26
CA MET A 573 35.09 -8.86 17.67
C MET A 573 35.22 -7.99 18.93
N GLY A 574 34.10 -7.64 19.58
CA GLY A 574 34.09 -6.79 20.76
C GLY A 574 34.37 -5.31 20.49
N LYS A 575 34.24 -4.88 19.25
CA LYS A 575 34.41 -3.47 18.86
C LYS A 575 33.06 -2.83 18.60
N PRO A 576 32.92 -1.52 18.80
CA PRO A 576 31.64 -0.88 18.51
C PRO A 576 31.16 -1.18 17.08
N GLU A 577 29.91 -1.63 16.97
CA GLU A 577 29.30 -1.83 15.64
C GLU A 577 29.03 -0.46 15.04
N VAL A 578 29.67 -0.18 13.90
CA VAL A 578 29.50 1.08 13.20
C VAL A 578 29.08 0.80 11.77
N ARG A 579 28.09 1.56 11.27
CA ARG A 579 27.60 1.43 9.90
C ARG A 579 27.73 2.74 9.14
N LEU A 580 28.27 2.62 7.91
CA LEU A 580 28.35 3.74 6.99
C LEU A 580 26.99 3.96 6.33
N CYS A 581 26.51 5.21 6.27
CA CYS A 581 25.16 5.52 5.76
C CYS A 581 25.12 6.60 4.66
N ASN A 582 26.28 7.03 4.16
CA ASN A 582 26.33 8.00 3.05
C ASN A 582 27.33 7.50 1.99
N PHE A 583 26.90 7.46 0.73
CA PHE A 583 27.69 6.92 -0.39
C PHE A 583 27.81 7.91 -1.55
N GLU A 584 27.40 9.17 -1.34
CA GLU A 584 27.32 10.19 -2.39
C GLU A 584 28.67 10.56 -3.01
N LEU A 585 29.75 10.47 -2.23
CA LEU A 585 31.10 10.89 -2.67
C LEU A 585 32.14 9.81 -2.36
N ILE A 586 31.73 8.55 -2.48
CA ILE A 586 32.64 7.40 -2.36
C ILE A 586 33.14 7.04 -3.76
N ARG A 587 34.42 6.75 -3.88
CA ARG A 587 35.01 6.27 -5.13
C ARG A 587 35.98 5.10 -4.89
N ARG A 588 36.29 4.38 -5.95
CA ARG A 588 37.41 3.43 -5.92
C ARG A 588 38.69 4.23 -5.87
N ARG A 589 39.65 3.73 -5.14
CA ARG A 589 40.99 4.31 -5.12
C ARG A 589 41.62 4.17 -6.49
N PRO A 590 42.37 5.17 -6.97
CA PRO A 590 43.06 5.10 -8.23
C PRO A 590 44.02 3.92 -8.29
#